data_d963ecd816a5c570fc99c41d9b3a7568
#
_entry.id   d963ecd816a5c570fc99c41d9b3a7568
#
_cell.length_a   1.000
_cell.length_b   1.000
_cell.length_c   1.000
_cell.angle_alpha   90.00
_cell.angle_beta   90.00
_cell.angle_gamma   90.00
#
_symmetry.space_group_name_H-M   'P 1'
#
loop_
_entity.id
_entity.type
_entity.pdbx_description
1 polymer ?
#
loop_
_entity_poly.entity_id
_entity_poly.type
_entity_poly.pdbx_seq_one_letter_code
_entity_poly.pdbx_strand_id
1 'polypeptide(L)'
;MNKTAFIIGNGPSLNEIDISLLADQDTISFNRAYIAYKDWGFDPTYYLTIDGNTMLSVIDDVHELVRSSNIKKFFILGQNGHIHHHPDRLLPTGDNVFHLEETAFPNSATRVPDIQEINGKLVYSILPNAGINGLAILRYLGYEEVAFVGQDARYVDDTEYRDVEVEGWGKYKSFENNDKNHFRSDYFGEDCYFGKPNQDQIISLWAGIKNWIDAQENFSVYSCTPNSNLNPYYKYIPLEQFIKGER
;
A
#
# COMPACT_ATOMS: atom_id res chain seq x y z
N MET A 1 -11.12 -21.74 -10.89
CA MET A 1 -11.40 -20.66 -9.89
C MET A 1 -10.42 -19.54 -10.19
N ASN A 2 -10.90 -18.32 -10.19
CA ASN A 2 -10.06 -17.15 -10.37
C ASN A 2 -9.04 -17.08 -9.25
N LYS A 3 -7.81 -16.67 -9.56
CA LYS A 3 -6.78 -16.44 -8.56
C LYS A 3 -7.08 -15.14 -7.83
N THR A 4 -7.42 -15.22 -6.54
CA THR A 4 -7.89 -14.10 -5.72
C THR A 4 -6.80 -13.64 -4.76
N ALA A 5 -6.68 -12.33 -4.52
CA ALA A 5 -5.83 -11.75 -3.50
C ALA A 5 -6.51 -10.56 -2.80
N PHE A 6 -5.96 -10.19 -1.63
CA PHE A 6 -6.48 -9.08 -0.83
C PHE A 6 -5.41 -8.01 -0.61
N ILE A 7 -5.83 -6.77 -0.78
CA ILE A 7 -5.06 -5.60 -0.38
C ILE A 7 -5.45 -5.23 1.05
N ILE A 8 -4.47 -5.21 1.96
CA ILE A 8 -4.67 -4.75 3.33
C ILE A 8 -4.14 -3.32 3.43
N GLY A 9 -5.05 -2.35 3.40
CA GLY A 9 -4.73 -0.94 3.66
C GLY A 9 -4.45 -0.68 5.14
N ASN A 10 -4.25 0.60 5.47
CA ASN A 10 -3.88 0.97 6.83
C ASN A 10 -4.95 1.85 7.51
N GLY A 11 -6.13 1.97 6.91
CA GLY A 11 -7.19 2.82 7.42
C GLY A 11 -7.89 2.26 8.67
N PRO A 12 -8.56 3.12 9.45
CA PRO A 12 -9.19 2.76 10.72
C PRO A 12 -10.30 1.73 10.58
N SER A 13 -10.91 1.57 9.40
CA SER A 13 -11.93 0.55 9.13
C SER A 13 -11.43 -0.89 9.29
N LEU A 14 -10.11 -1.13 9.35
CA LEU A 14 -9.58 -2.45 9.70
C LEU A 14 -10.04 -2.91 11.08
N ASN A 15 -10.34 -1.99 12.00
CA ASN A 15 -10.86 -2.30 13.32
C ASN A 15 -12.35 -2.71 13.31
N GLU A 16 -13.02 -2.58 12.17
CA GLU A 16 -14.45 -2.91 12.01
C GLU A 16 -14.65 -4.30 11.37
N ILE A 17 -13.57 -4.99 10.99
CA ILE A 17 -13.62 -6.29 10.32
C ILE A 17 -12.81 -7.35 11.08
N ASP A 18 -13.15 -8.60 10.89
CA ASP A 18 -12.33 -9.71 11.36
C ASP A 18 -11.20 -9.98 10.38
N ILE A 19 -10.04 -9.36 10.63
CA ILE A 19 -8.86 -9.48 9.78
C ILE A 19 -8.29 -10.92 9.77
N SER A 20 -8.58 -11.74 10.78
CA SER A 20 -8.11 -13.14 10.86
C SER A 20 -8.63 -14.01 9.72
N LEU A 21 -9.75 -13.61 9.10
CA LEU A 21 -10.30 -14.26 7.91
C LEU A 21 -9.33 -14.25 6.71
N LEU A 22 -8.33 -13.39 6.74
CA LEU A 22 -7.31 -13.28 5.69
C LEU A 22 -6.07 -14.16 5.94
N ALA A 23 -5.98 -14.88 7.05
CA ALA A 23 -4.80 -15.66 7.42
C ALA A 23 -4.38 -16.70 6.36
N ASP A 24 -5.35 -17.33 5.70
CA ASP A 24 -5.13 -18.33 4.65
C ASP A 24 -5.31 -17.78 3.22
N GLN A 25 -5.37 -16.45 3.08
CA GLN A 25 -5.54 -15.78 1.79
C GLN A 25 -4.22 -15.20 1.30
N ASP A 26 -4.09 -15.09 -0.03
CA ASP A 26 -2.98 -14.30 -0.58
C ASP A 26 -3.25 -12.81 -0.35
N THR A 27 -2.33 -12.15 0.34
CA THR A 27 -2.48 -10.77 0.79
C THR A 27 -1.27 -9.91 0.45
N ILE A 28 -1.48 -8.61 0.25
CA ILE A 28 -0.42 -7.60 0.18
C ILE A 28 -0.70 -6.49 1.18
N SER A 29 0.31 -6.12 1.96
CA SER A 29 0.25 -5.01 2.92
C SER A 29 1.33 -3.97 2.64
N PHE A 30 1.25 -2.83 3.31
CA PHE A 30 2.07 -1.66 2.97
C PHE A 30 2.71 -0.99 4.17
N ASN A 31 3.90 -0.43 3.95
CA ASN A 31 4.53 0.51 4.87
C ASN A 31 4.58 -0.07 6.31
N ARG A 32 4.02 0.65 7.27
CA ARG A 32 4.05 0.24 8.69
C ARG A 32 2.97 -0.77 9.12
N ALA A 33 2.29 -1.43 8.20
CA ALA A 33 1.31 -2.48 8.55
C ALA A 33 1.90 -3.58 9.43
N TYR A 34 3.22 -3.83 9.32
CA TYR A 34 3.94 -4.87 10.07
C TYR A 34 3.84 -4.72 11.59
N ILE A 35 3.55 -3.53 12.11
CA ILE A 35 3.35 -3.32 13.55
C ILE A 35 2.17 -4.13 14.12
N ALA A 36 1.27 -4.61 13.25
CA ALA A 36 0.09 -5.38 13.63
C ALA A 36 0.14 -6.87 13.25
N TYR A 37 1.15 -7.35 12.55
CA TYR A 37 1.18 -8.75 12.08
C TYR A 37 1.08 -9.77 13.23
N LYS A 38 1.70 -9.46 14.36
CA LYS A 38 1.59 -10.27 15.57
C LYS A 38 0.16 -10.29 16.11
N ASP A 39 -0.53 -9.16 16.09
CA ASP A 39 -1.90 -9.04 16.57
C ASP A 39 -2.89 -9.70 15.60
N TRP A 40 -2.60 -9.65 14.28
CA TRP A 40 -3.37 -10.35 13.25
C TRP A 40 -3.19 -11.87 13.29
N GLY A 41 -2.07 -12.35 13.85
CA GLY A 41 -1.73 -13.77 13.92
C GLY A 41 -1.19 -14.37 12.61
N PHE A 42 -0.88 -13.54 11.61
CA PHE A 42 -0.29 -13.95 10.34
C PHE A 42 0.58 -12.86 9.71
N ASP A 43 1.53 -13.29 8.88
CA ASP A 43 2.28 -12.42 7.99
C ASP A 43 1.56 -12.36 6.62
N PRO A 44 1.43 -11.19 5.99
CA PRO A 44 0.92 -11.09 4.62
C PRO A 44 1.79 -11.89 3.64
N THR A 45 1.18 -12.31 2.52
CA THR A 45 1.92 -13.01 1.45
C THR A 45 2.97 -12.11 0.82
N TYR A 46 2.64 -10.82 0.66
CA TYR A 46 3.48 -9.80 0.02
C TYR A 46 3.55 -8.54 0.85
N TYR A 47 4.69 -7.87 0.76
CA TYR A 47 4.90 -6.55 1.38
C TYR A 47 5.33 -5.53 0.33
N LEU A 48 4.84 -4.31 0.44
CA LEU A 48 5.16 -3.20 -0.46
C LEU A 48 5.51 -1.94 0.32
N THR A 49 6.62 -1.29 -0.05
CA THR A 49 6.93 0.09 0.34
C THR A 49 7.61 0.82 -0.81
N ILE A 50 7.00 1.92 -1.27
CA ILE A 50 7.41 2.66 -2.47
C ILE A 50 7.57 4.16 -2.23
N ASP A 51 7.23 4.64 -1.06
CA ASP A 51 7.48 6.01 -0.65
C ASP A 51 8.85 6.13 0.01
N GLY A 52 9.72 6.98 -0.54
CA GLY A 52 11.09 7.11 -0.08
C GLY A 52 11.20 7.62 1.37
N ASN A 53 10.30 8.50 1.80
CA ASN A 53 10.31 9.00 3.18
C ASN A 53 9.85 7.91 4.15
N THR A 54 8.78 7.20 3.79
CA THR A 54 8.31 6.06 4.57
C THR A 54 9.40 4.99 4.63
N MET A 55 10.04 4.66 3.51
CA MET A 55 11.11 3.68 3.48
C MET A 55 12.27 4.04 4.41
N LEU A 56 12.70 5.29 4.42
CA LEU A 56 13.76 5.75 5.32
C LEU A 56 13.38 5.60 6.81
N SER A 57 12.12 5.80 7.15
CA SER A 57 11.63 5.67 8.52
C SER A 57 11.44 4.22 8.98
N VAL A 58 11.31 3.26 8.04
CA VAL A 58 11.03 1.85 8.34
C VAL A 58 12.12 0.88 7.89
N ILE A 59 13.23 1.39 7.37
CA ILE A 59 14.25 0.57 6.69
C ILE A 59 14.82 -0.53 7.59
N ASP A 60 15.07 -0.22 8.85
CA ASP A 60 15.62 -1.18 9.82
C ASP A 60 14.59 -2.30 10.13
N ASP A 61 13.31 -1.93 10.26
CA ASP A 61 12.22 -2.87 10.45
C ASP A 61 12.03 -3.77 9.21
N VAL A 62 12.16 -3.19 8.00
CA VAL A 62 12.06 -3.98 6.76
C VAL A 62 13.23 -4.95 6.62
N HIS A 63 14.45 -4.57 7.04
CA HIS A 63 15.56 -5.52 7.15
C HIS A 63 15.25 -6.69 8.06
N GLU A 64 14.59 -6.42 9.21
CA GLU A 64 14.20 -7.47 10.14
C GLU A 64 13.10 -8.35 9.55
N LEU A 65 12.09 -7.78 8.92
CA LEU A 65 11.04 -8.53 8.24
C LEU A 65 11.59 -9.48 7.18
N VAL A 66 12.54 -9.01 6.37
CA VAL A 66 13.18 -9.86 5.33
C VAL A 66 13.87 -11.07 5.95
N ARG A 67 14.44 -10.92 7.16
CA ARG A 67 15.16 -12.00 7.86
C ARG A 67 14.24 -12.97 8.62
N SER A 68 13.13 -12.46 9.17
CA SER A 68 12.38 -13.18 10.22
C SER A 68 10.94 -13.53 9.89
N SER A 69 10.32 -12.87 8.88
CA SER A 69 8.92 -13.12 8.52
C SER A 69 8.72 -14.23 7.50
N ASN A 70 7.47 -14.68 7.34
CA ASN A 70 7.07 -15.65 6.31
C ASN A 70 6.61 -14.98 5.00
N ILE A 71 6.90 -13.70 4.81
CA ILE A 71 6.53 -12.95 3.61
C ILE A 71 7.25 -13.54 2.38
N LYS A 72 6.47 -13.93 1.39
CA LYS A 72 7.00 -14.59 0.18
C LYS A 72 7.77 -13.63 -0.73
N LYS A 73 7.33 -12.36 -0.84
CA LYS A 73 7.98 -11.35 -1.68
C LYS A 73 7.84 -9.96 -1.09
N PHE A 74 8.94 -9.24 -1.14
CA PHE A 74 9.04 -7.84 -0.79
C PHE A 74 9.21 -7.00 -2.06
N PHE A 75 8.34 -6.02 -2.25
CA PHE A 75 8.45 -5.04 -3.31
C PHE A 75 8.86 -3.71 -2.69
N ILE A 76 10.05 -3.26 -2.99
CA ILE A 76 10.67 -2.12 -2.32
C ILE A 76 11.09 -1.10 -3.38
N LEU A 77 10.93 0.18 -3.07
CA LEU A 77 11.43 1.26 -3.93
C LEU A 77 12.92 1.07 -4.22
N GLY A 78 13.28 1.14 -5.49
CA GLY A 78 14.66 1.04 -5.95
C GLY A 78 15.48 2.29 -5.61
N GLN A 79 16.79 2.23 -5.88
CA GLN A 79 17.74 3.30 -5.54
C GLN A 79 17.49 4.62 -6.27
N ASN A 80 16.76 4.61 -7.38
CA ASN A 80 16.47 5.82 -8.16
C ASN A 80 15.35 6.69 -7.54
N GLY A 81 14.80 6.30 -6.38
CA GLY A 81 13.88 7.12 -5.61
C GLY A 81 14.59 8.08 -4.64
N HIS A 82 13.84 8.67 -3.74
CA HIS A 82 14.32 9.67 -2.76
C HIS A 82 15.42 9.19 -1.79
N ILE A 83 15.82 7.91 -1.84
CA ILE A 83 16.88 7.34 -1.00
C ILE A 83 18.28 7.82 -1.43
N HIS A 84 18.44 8.42 -2.61
CA HIS A 84 19.73 8.97 -3.09
C HIS A 84 20.38 9.96 -2.13
N HIS A 85 19.60 10.68 -1.34
CA HIS A 85 20.13 11.62 -0.37
C HIS A 85 20.70 10.97 0.91
N HIS A 86 20.57 9.63 1.03
CA HIS A 86 21.02 8.86 2.19
C HIS A 86 21.84 7.64 1.74
N PRO A 87 23.04 7.86 1.17
CA PRO A 87 23.89 6.78 0.65
C PRO A 87 24.31 5.76 1.72
N ASP A 88 24.21 6.12 2.99
CA ASP A 88 24.58 5.26 4.11
C ASP A 88 23.47 4.26 4.48
N ARG A 89 22.27 4.44 3.94
CA ARG A 89 21.12 3.55 4.17
C ARG A 89 21.01 2.53 3.04
N LEU A 90 21.53 1.35 3.29
CA LEU A 90 21.44 0.24 2.34
C LEU A 90 20.02 -0.33 2.31
N LEU A 91 19.49 -0.50 1.11
CA LEU A 91 18.20 -1.17 0.92
C LEU A 91 18.31 -2.65 1.30
N PRO A 92 17.24 -3.23 1.88
CA PRO A 92 17.17 -4.67 2.12
C PRO A 92 17.38 -5.46 0.83
N THR A 93 18.12 -6.56 0.91
CA THR A 93 18.38 -7.48 -0.20
C THR A 93 18.08 -8.91 0.23
N GLY A 94 17.74 -9.76 -0.73
CA GLY A 94 17.42 -11.17 -0.52
C GLY A 94 16.81 -11.77 -1.78
N ASP A 95 16.71 -13.08 -1.85
CA ASP A 95 16.16 -13.80 -3.01
C ASP A 95 14.66 -13.49 -3.21
N ASN A 96 13.98 -13.03 -2.17
CA ASN A 96 12.58 -12.64 -2.17
C ASN A 96 12.37 -11.11 -2.18
N VAL A 97 13.42 -10.31 -2.36
CA VAL A 97 13.35 -8.84 -2.40
C VAL A 97 13.46 -8.35 -3.84
N PHE A 98 12.45 -7.62 -4.28
CA PHE A 98 12.34 -7.04 -5.61
C PHE A 98 12.40 -5.52 -5.52
N HIS A 99 13.46 -4.92 -6.06
CA HIS A 99 13.56 -3.47 -6.12
C HIS A 99 12.80 -2.95 -7.34
N LEU A 100 11.89 -2.03 -7.10
CA LEU A 100 11.08 -1.38 -8.12
C LEU A 100 11.77 -0.10 -8.59
N GLU A 101 12.23 -0.09 -9.85
CA GLU A 101 12.85 1.08 -10.44
C GLU A 101 11.77 2.01 -11.02
N GLU A 102 11.76 3.26 -10.56
CA GLU A 102 10.86 4.26 -11.10
C GLU A 102 11.27 4.64 -12.52
N THR A 103 10.35 4.55 -13.47
CA THR A 103 10.54 5.19 -14.77
C THR A 103 9.77 6.48 -14.82
N ALA A 104 10.43 7.54 -15.28
CA ALA A 104 9.73 8.67 -15.82
C ALA A 104 9.08 8.23 -17.13
N PHE A 105 7.83 7.76 -17.09
CA PHE A 105 7.07 7.58 -18.31
C PHE A 105 6.81 8.95 -18.92
N PRO A 106 7.37 9.25 -20.11
CA PRO A 106 7.13 10.52 -20.74
C PRO A 106 5.66 10.59 -21.16
N ASN A 107 4.94 11.56 -20.62
CA ASN A 107 3.73 12.14 -21.22
C ASN A 107 2.48 11.27 -21.42
N SER A 108 2.16 10.29 -20.58
CA SER A 108 0.78 9.83 -20.60
C SER A 108 -0.10 10.75 -19.74
N ALA A 109 -1.02 11.43 -20.39
CA ALA A 109 -2.08 12.21 -19.73
C ALA A 109 -2.95 11.35 -18.80
N THR A 110 -2.78 10.05 -18.87
CA THR A 110 -3.39 9.03 -18.01
C THR A 110 -2.27 8.22 -17.36
N ARG A 111 -1.90 8.59 -16.14
CA ARG A 111 -1.03 7.72 -15.33
C ARG A 111 -1.84 6.48 -14.98
N VAL A 112 -1.46 5.35 -15.54
CA VAL A 112 -1.99 4.03 -15.16
C VAL A 112 -0.94 3.29 -14.36
N PRO A 113 -1.34 2.51 -13.35
CA PRO A 113 -0.40 1.67 -12.63
C PRO A 113 0.04 0.53 -13.56
N ASP A 114 1.30 0.53 -13.96
CA ASP A 114 1.86 -0.50 -14.81
C ASP A 114 3.20 -0.98 -14.26
N ILE A 115 3.42 -2.28 -14.33
CA ILE A 115 4.67 -2.93 -13.94
C ILE A 115 5.14 -3.76 -15.11
N GLN A 116 6.39 -3.56 -15.50
CA GLN A 116 7.05 -4.28 -16.59
C GLN A 116 8.39 -4.81 -16.12
N GLU A 117 8.78 -5.96 -16.63
CA GLU A 117 10.13 -6.45 -16.50
C GLU A 117 10.94 -6.00 -17.70
N ILE A 118 11.94 -5.15 -17.47
CA ILE A 118 12.84 -4.65 -18.51
C ILE A 118 14.27 -4.98 -18.10
N ASN A 119 14.96 -5.79 -18.89
CA ASN A 119 16.36 -6.22 -18.65
C ASN A 119 16.56 -6.85 -17.25
N GLY A 120 15.60 -7.65 -16.79
CA GLY A 120 15.66 -8.32 -15.48
C GLY A 120 15.38 -7.39 -14.28
N LYS A 121 14.91 -6.17 -14.53
CA LYS A 121 14.49 -5.22 -13.49
C LYS A 121 13.00 -4.99 -13.56
N LEU A 122 12.36 -4.91 -12.42
CA LEU A 122 10.98 -4.46 -12.34
C LEU A 122 10.93 -2.94 -12.43
N VAL A 123 10.31 -2.47 -13.48
CA VAL A 123 10.12 -1.06 -13.79
C VAL A 123 8.66 -0.73 -13.65
N TYR A 124 8.33 0.36 -12.96
CA TYR A 124 6.94 0.67 -12.69
C TYR A 124 6.61 2.16 -12.77
N SER A 125 5.33 2.44 -13.07
CA SER A 125 4.77 3.77 -13.03
C SER A 125 4.19 4.03 -11.64
N ILE A 126 4.85 4.87 -10.85
CA ILE A 126 4.38 5.23 -9.51
C ILE A 126 3.11 6.07 -9.61
N LEU A 127 2.08 5.62 -8.90
CA LEU A 127 1.00 6.48 -8.47
C LEU A 127 1.15 6.78 -6.97
N PRO A 128 0.83 7.98 -6.51
CA PRO A 128 1.04 8.38 -5.12
C PRO A 128 0.02 7.74 -4.15
N ASN A 129 -0.16 6.43 -4.27
CA ASN A 129 -1.00 5.63 -3.37
C ASN A 129 -0.55 4.16 -3.38
N ALA A 130 -0.16 3.63 -2.22
CA ALA A 130 0.34 2.27 -2.08
C ALA A 130 -0.68 1.20 -2.49
N GLY A 131 -1.97 1.41 -2.19
CA GLY A 131 -3.04 0.49 -2.57
C GLY A 131 -3.16 0.31 -4.08
N ILE A 132 -3.08 1.39 -4.83
CA ILE A 132 -3.12 1.36 -6.31
C ILE A 132 -1.90 0.63 -6.88
N ASN A 133 -0.72 0.89 -6.32
CA ASN A 133 0.49 0.17 -6.75
C ASN A 133 0.43 -1.31 -6.36
N GLY A 134 -0.20 -1.64 -5.24
CA GLY A 134 -0.51 -3.01 -4.86
C GLY A 134 -1.41 -3.73 -5.86
N LEU A 135 -2.41 -3.05 -6.43
CA LEU A 135 -3.23 -3.61 -7.52
C LEU A 135 -2.38 -3.98 -8.75
N ALA A 136 -1.47 -3.09 -9.16
CA ALA A 136 -0.60 -3.35 -10.29
C ALA A 136 0.32 -4.56 -10.03
N ILE A 137 0.89 -4.67 -8.82
CA ILE A 137 1.71 -5.82 -8.42
C ILE A 137 0.89 -7.11 -8.47
N LEU A 138 -0.31 -7.12 -7.88
CA LEU A 138 -1.15 -8.31 -7.88
C LEU A 138 -1.54 -8.71 -9.31
N ARG A 139 -1.88 -7.73 -10.17
CA ARG A 139 -2.14 -8.01 -11.59
C ARG A 139 -0.91 -8.60 -12.30
N TYR A 140 0.28 -8.04 -12.09
CA TYR A 140 1.54 -8.55 -12.61
C TYR A 140 1.81 -10.00 -12.14
N LEU A 141 1.46 -10.34 -10.89
CA LEU A 141 1.59 -11.68 -10.33
C LEU A 141 0.49 -12.66 -10.81
N GLY A 142 -0.39 -12.21 -11.72
CA GLY A 142 -1.42 -13.03 -12.35
C GLY A 142 -2.65 -13.26 -11.49
N TYR A 143 -2.95 -12.38 -10.53
CA TYR A 143 -4.24 -12.38 -9.85
C TYR A 143 -5.31 -11.82 -10.77
N GLU A 144 -6.49 -12.45 -10.75
CA GLU A 144 -7.64 -12.11 -11.60
C GLU A 144 -8.72 -11.38 -10.79
N GLU A 145 -8.72 -11.56 -9.49
CA GLU A 145 -9.71 -10.99 -8.59
C GLU A 145 -9.00 -10.40 -7.37
N VAL A 146 -9.26 -9.12 -7.10
CA VAL A 146 -8.67 -8.43 -5.96
C VAL A 146 -9.76 -7.76 -5.14
N ALA A 147 -9.73 -7.96 -3.82
CA ALA A 147 -10.53 -7.18 -2.90
C ALA A 147 -9.63 -6.35 -1.98
N PHE A 148 -10.08 -5.18 -1.57
CA PHE A 148 -9.34 -4.37 -0.61
C PHE A 148 -10.11 -4.19 0.70
N VAL A 149 -9.37 -4.24 1.80
CA VAL A 149 -9.81 -3.90 3.16
C VAL A 149 -8.96 -2.75 3.69
N GLY A 150 -9.49 -1.94 4.60
CA GLY A 150 -8.73 -0.84 5.20
C GLY A 150 -8.31 0.27 4.22
N GLN A 151 -8.96 0.37 3.06
CA GLN A 151 -8.78 1.45 2.09
C GLN A 151 -9.92 2.46 2.25
N ASP A 152 -9.86 3.24 3.31
CA ASP A 152 -10.92 4.18 3.69
C ASP A 152 -11.03 5.36 2.73
N ALA A 153 -9.90 5.82 2.19
CA ALA A 153 -9.78 7.07 1.44
C ALA A 153 -10.47 8.24 2.14
N ARG A 154 -10.37 8.26 3.46
CA ARG A 154 -10.90 9.26 4.36
C ARG A 154 -9.81 9.70 5.32
N TYR A 155 -9.66 10.99 5.44
CA TYR A 155 -8.72 11.58 6.38
C TYR A 155 -9.48 12.57 7.28
N VAL A 156 -9.29 12.44 8.57
CA VAL A 156 -9.72 13.44 9.55
C VAL A 156 -8.63 14.49 9.57
N ASP A 157 -9.02 15.76 9.41
CA ASP A 157 -8.07 16.86 9.59
C ASP A 157 -7.71 16.92 11.07
N ASP A 158 -6.48 16.53 11.38
CA ASP A 158 -6.02 16.44 12.75
C ASP A 158 -5.04 17.58 13.02
N THR A 159 -5.44 18.45 13.93
CA THR A 159 -4.63 19.60 14.36
C THR A 159 -3.37 19.18 15.13
N GLU A 160 -3.24 17.90 15.46
CA GLU A 160 -2.07 17.35 16.16
C GLU A 160 -0.89 17.09 15.22
N TYR A 161 -1.14 16.99 13.91
CA TYR A 161 -0.07 16.99 12.93
C TYR A 161 0.39 18.42 12.66
N ARG A 162 1.66 18.69 12.91
CA ARG A 162 2.22 20.02 12.65
C ARG A 162 2.95 20.03 11.32
N ASP A 163 2.67 21.05 10.51
CA ASP A 163 3.50 21.36 9.36
C ASP A 163 4.93 21.61 9.84
N VAL A 164 5.87 20.85 9.31
CA VAL A 164 7.30 21.06 9.55
C VAL A 164 7.94 21.37 8.21
N GLU A 165 8.60 22.51 8.13
CA GLU A 165 9.49 22.80 7.01
C GLU A 165 10.72 21.88 7.14
N VAL A 166 10.75 20.85 6.31
CA VAL A 166 11.96 20.09 6.04
C VAL A 166 12.32 20.33 4.60
N GLU A 167 13.42 21.02 4.38
CA GLU A 167 13.99 21.38 3.07
C GLU A 167 13.19 20.99 1.83
N GLY A 168 12.29 21.89 1.39
CA GLY A 168 11.64 21.82 0.07
C GLY A 168 10.41 20.92 -0.08
N TRP A 169 9.97 20.20 0.95
CA TRP A 169 8.78 19.33 0.87
C TRP A 169 7.89 19.56 2.10
N GLY A 170 6.63 19.86 1.88
CA GLY A 170 5.63 19.94 2.96
C GLY A 170 5.49 18.56 3.61
N LYS A 171 6.05 18.41 4.81
CA LYS A 171 5.98 17.19 5.60
C LYS A 171 5.26 17.46 6.90
N TYR A 172 4.49 16.48 7.34
CA TYR A 172 4.00 16.44 8.70
C TYR A 172 4.96 15.66 9.59
N LYS A 173 5.01 16.06 10.84
CA LYS A 173 5.66 15.32 11.90
C LYS A 173 4.63 14.92 12.93
N SER A 174 4.61 13.65 13.29
CA SER A 174 3.85 13.15 14.42
C SER A 174 4.62 13.45 15.72
N PHE A 175 3.94 14.00 16.72
CA PHE A 175 4.51 14.29 18.04
C PHE A 175 3.95 13.41 19.15
N GLU A 176 2.86 12.71 18.87
CA GLU A 176 2.13 11.88 19.83
C GLU A 176 1.62 10.60 19.16
N ASN A 177 1.44 9.55 19.95
CA ASN A 177 0.82 8.30 19.51
C ASN A 177 -0.72 8.45 19.50
N ASN A 178 -1.26 9.31 18.64
CA ASN A 178 -2.67 9.68 18.61
C ASN A 178 -3.23 9.72 17.18
N ASP A 179 -2.74 8.87 16.31
CA ASP A 179 -3.15 8.79 14.92
C ASP A 179 -4.61 8.32 14.81
N LYS A 180 -5.47 9.10 14.15
CA LYS A 180 -6.89 8.80 13.88
C LYS A 180 -7.15 8.34 12.46
N ASN A 181 -6.15 8.44 11.59
CA ASN A 181 -6.24 8.15 10.16
C ASN A 181 -5.80 6.74 9.81
N HIS A 182 -5.26 6.01 10.79
CA HIS A 182 -4.81 4.64 10.63
C HIS A 182 -5.45 3.72 11.67
N PHE A 183 -5.31 2.42 11.46
CA PHE A 183 -5.90 1.38 12.31
C PHE A 183 -5.32 1.32 13.73
N ARG A 184 -4.16 1.95 13.96
CA ARG A 184 -3.50 2.06 15.27
C ARG A 184 -3.12 3.50 15.54
N SER A 185 -3.29 3.94 16.78
CA SER A 185 -2.92 5.29 17.19
C SER A 185 -1.40 5.55 17.18
N ASP A 186 -0.58 4.50 17.29
CA ASP A 186 0.88 4.54 17.23
C ASP A 186 1.44 4.24 15.83
N TYR A 187 0.60 4.33 14.78
CA TYR A 187 1.00 3.96 13.43
C TYR A 187 2.24 4.72 12.94
N PHE A 188 2.31 6.02 13.11
CA PHE A 188 3.52 6.77 12.76
C PHE A 188 4.59 6.75 13.86
N GLY A 189 4.20 6.59 15.12
CA GLY A 189 5.10 6.73 16.26
C GLY A 189 5.53 8.17 16.48
N GLU A 190 6.31 8.39 17.53
CA GLU A 190 6.91 9.70 17.81
C GLU A 190 8.00 10.02 16.78
N ASP A 191 8.10 11.28 16.40
CA ASP A 191 9.11 11.81 15.49
C ASP A 191 9.11 11.27 14.04
N CYS A 192 8.05 10.58 13.62
CA CYS A 192 7.93 10.11 12.24
C CYS A 192 7.48 11.23 11.28
N TYR A 193 8.16 11.34 10.16
CA TYR A 193 7.80 12.28 9.09
C TYR A 193 6.98 11.57 8.02
N PHE A 194 5.94 12.22 7.51
CA PHE A 194 5.09 11.68 6.44
C PHE A 194 4.54 12.80 5.56
N GLY A 195 4.13 12.45 4.34
CA GLY A 195 3.52 13.39 3.41
C GLY A 195 2.11 13.76 3.84
N LYS A 196 1.72 15.02 3.60
CA LYS A 196 0.35 15.47 3.82
C LYS A 196 -0.62 14.66 2.98
N PRO A 197 -1.59 13.94 3.57
CA PRO A 197 -2.58 13.22 2.78
C PRO A 197 -3.49 14.22 2.06
N ASN A 198 -3.81 13.92 0.80
CA ASN A 198 -4.80 14.65 0.02
C ASN A 198 -5.93 13.70 -0.34
N GLN A 199 -7.02 13.77 0.42
CA GLN A 199 -8.17 12.88 0.26
C GLN A 199 -8.77 12.94 -1.15
N ASP A 200 -9.00 14.13 -1.67
CA ASP A 200 -9.62 14.31 -2.99
C ASP A 200 -8.73 13.78 -4.11
N GLN A 201 -7.43 13.97 -3.98
CA GLN A 201 -6.46 13.40 -4.91
C GLN A 201 -6.49 11.87 -4.88
N ILE A 202 -6.54 11.27 -3.70
CA ILE A 202 -6.59 9.82 -3.55
C ILE A 202 -7.87 9.25 -4.14
N ILE A 203 -9.03 9.84 -3.85
CA ILE A 203 -10.32 9.44 -4.43
C ILE A 203 -10.27 9.56 -5.96
N SER A 204 -9.76 10.69 -6.48
CA SER A 204 -9.64 10.92 -7.91
C SER A 204 -8.72 9.92 -8.60
N LEU A 205 -7.63 9.52 -7.97
CA LEU A 205 -6.72 8.50 -8.50
C LEU A 205 -7.41 7.14 -8.58
N TRP A 206 -8.08 6.70 -7.51
CA TRP A 206 -8.82 5.44 -7.49
C TRP A 206 -9.97 5.43 -8.52
N ALA A 207 -10.71 6.54 -8.65
CA ALA A 207 -11.73 6.68 -9.69
C ALA A 207 -11.11 6.65 -11.10
N GLY A 208 -9.98 7.31 -11.28
CA GLY A 208 -9.28 7.38 -12.57
C GLY A 208 -8.75 6.04 -13.07
N ILE A 209 -8.27 5.16 -12.18
CA ILE A 209 -7.78 3.83 -12.58
C ILE A 209 -8.90 2.83 -12.87
N LYS A 210 -10.17 3.16 -12.57
CA LYS A 210 -11.30 2.27 -12.87
C LYS A 210 -11.36 1.89 -14.33
N ASN A 211 -11.12 2.83 -15.24
CA ASN A 211 -11.09 2.56 -16.67
C ASN A 211 -9.92 1.62 -17.05
N TRP A 212 -8.78 1.75 -16.38
CA TRP A 212 -7.66 0.81 -16.58
C TRP A 212 -8.03 -0.59 -16.10
N ILE A 213 -8.67 -0.71 -14.92
CA ILE A 213 -9.15 -2.00 -14.40
C ILE A 213 -10.13 -2.65 -15.39
N ASP A 214 -11.13 -1.89 -15.84
CA ASP A 214 -12.18 -2.39 -16.72
C ASP A 214 -11.66 -2.79 -18.13
N ALA A 215 -10.53 -2.23 -18.53
CA ALA A 215 -9.86 -2.59 -19.78
C ALA A 215 -9.00 -3.87 -19.66
N GLN A 216 -8.76 -4.36 -18.43
CA GLN A 216 -8.02 -5.60 -18.24
C GLN A 216 -8.91 -6.81 -18.46
N GLU A 217 -8.49 -7.72 -19.31
CA GLU A 217 -9.18 -9.02 -19.45
C GLU A 217 -9.04 -9.81 -18.14
N ASN A 218 -10.16 -10.37 -17.67
CA ASN A 218 -10.20 -11.23 -16.50
C ASN A 218 -9.60 -10.59 -15.24
N PHE A 219 -9.86 -9.29 -15.01
CA PHE A 219 -9.41 -8.61 -13.79
C PHE A 219 -10.56 -7.84 -13.16
N SER A 220 -10.89 -8.15 -11.93
CA SER A 220 -11.98 -7.53 -11.17
C SER A 220 -11.49 -7.03 -9.81
N VAL A 221 -11.97 -5.86 -9.41
CA VAL A 221 -11.61 -5.24 -8.14
C VAL A 221 -12.85 -4.90 -7.33
N TYR A 222 -12.85 -5.28 -6.06
CA TYR A 222 -13.95 -5.10 -5.12
C TYR A 222 -13.51 -4.38 -3.86
N SER A 223 -14.44 -3.72 -3.21
CA SER A 223 -14.25 -3.15 -1.88
C SER A 223 -14.81 -4.10 -0.82
N CYS A 224 -13.98 -4.45 0.17
CA CYS A 224 -14.44 -5.06 1.41
C CYS A 224 -14.22 -4.10 2.61
N THR A 225 -14.04 -2.81 2.31
CA THR A 225 -13.86 -1.75 3.31
C THR A 225 -15.21 -1.14 3.65
N PRO A 226 -15.74 -1.30 4.87
CA PRO A 226 -16.98 -0.66 5.26
C PRO A 226 -16.83 0.86 5.22
N ASN A 227 -17.88 1.55 4.79
CA ASN A 227 -17.95 3.02 4.77
C ASN A 227 -16.80 3.75 4.03
N SER A 228 -16.10 3.09 3.11
CA SER A 228 -15.04 3.71 2.32
C SER A 228 -15.58 4.75 1.34
N ASN A 229 -14.85 5.85 1.16
CA ASN A 229 -15.10 6.82 0.10
C ASN A 229 -14.86 6.24 -1.31
N LEU A 230 -14.35 5.02 -1.42
CA LEU A 230 -14.16 4.31 -2.68
C LEU A 230 -15.37 3.43 -3.07
N ASN A 231 -16.31 3.18 -2.16
CA ASN A 231 -17.48 2.35 -2.43
C ASN A 231 -18.40 2.85 -3.56
N PRO A 232 -18.47 4.15 -3.88
CA PRO A 232 -19.17 4.62 -5.08
C PRO A 232 -18.56 4.13 -6.41
N TYR A 233 -17.28 3.76 -6.41
CA TYR A 233 -16.53 3.34 -7.62
C TYR A 233 -16.31 1.84 -7.69
N TYR A 234 -16.27 1.15 -6.54
CA TYR A 234 -15.99 -0.29 -6.42
C TYR A 234 -17.11 -0.97 -5.66
N LYS A 235 -17.66 -2.04 -6.22
CA LYS A 235 -18.73 -2.80 -5.57
C LYS A 235 -18.31 -3.23 -4.17
N TYR A 236 -19.04 -2.77 -3.17
CA TYR A 236 -18.82 -3.18 -1.78
C TYR A 236 -19.46 -4.55 -1.53
N ILE A 237 -18.68 -5.44 -0.92
CA ILE A 237 -19.11 -6.77 -0.47
C ILE A 237 -18.46 -6.98 0.91
N PRO A 238 -19.23 -7.32 1.95
CA PRO A 238 -18.66 -7.68 3.24
C PRO A 238 -17.60 -8.79 3.10
N LEU A 239 -16.47 -8.67 3.84
CA LEU A 239 -15.32 -9.57 3.71
C LEU A 239 -15.71 -11.05 3.79
N GLU A 240 -16.54 -11.41 4.80
CA GLU A 240 -16.99 -12.79 4.98
C GLU A 240 -17.77 -13.33 3.77
N GLN A 241 -18.63 -12.51 3.16
CA GLN A 241 -19.39 -12.89 1.98
C GLN A 241 -18.48 -13.05 0.77
N PHE A 242 -17.52 -12.12 0.62
CA PHE A 242 -16.55 -12.18 -0.45
C PHE A 242 -15.72 -13.48 -0.40
N ILE A 243 -15.20 -13.86 0.77
CA ILE A 243 -14.43 -15.11 0.96
C ILE A 243 -15.30 -16.35 0.66
N LYS A 244 -16.58 -16.34 1.00
CA LYS A 244 -17.52 -17.43 0.67
C LYS A 244 -17.89 -17.51 -0.82
N GLY A 245 -17.43 -16.57 -1.64
CA GLY A 245 -17.77 -16.51 -3.06
C GLY A 245 -19.12 -15.88 -3.39
N GLU A 246 -19.71 -15.19 -2.44
CA GLU A 246 -20.98 -14.44 -2.61
C GLU A 246 -20.67 -13.07 -3.22
N ARG A 247 -20.66 -13.00 -4.58
CA ARG A 247 -20.26 -11.81 -5.37
C ARG A 247 -21.44 -10.91 -5.73
#